data_bf46ac940a4986dda6b505682fe39409
#
_entry.id   bf46ac940a4986dda6b505682fe39409
#
_cell.length_a   1.000
_cell.length_b   1.000
_cell.length_c   1.000
_cell.angle_alpha   90.00
_cell.angle_beta   90.00
_cell.angle_gamma   90.00
#
_symmetry.space_group_name_H-M   'P 1'
#
loop_
_entity.id
_entity.type
_entity.pdbx_description
1 polymer ?
#
loop_
_entity_poly.entity_id
_entity_poly.type
_entity_poly.pdbx_seq_one_letter_code
_entity_poly.pdbx_strand_id
1 'polypeptide(L)'
;MTRLLYLATASRDEEEYIVDALRPVGPLVAVGTPGEILPFAGAARMYLPEEEEVWHQPVSRLIERARLVTLTLGSSAGTMWELTEAMRILPPQRLLLMVPGMTGRAEYEAIRTKNERALKALPEAARNQTWKSNTPPSLPNPPFKEWSGPEIGLIHFSPDWEPTFTRTGSSDLPWENLCTSLIRGLRPTFDQLAAHEEKTRWHCS
;
A
#
# COMPACT_ATOMS: atom_id res chain seq x y z
N MET A 1 20.99 -1.71 -7.85
CA MET A 1 19.94 -0.94 -7.14
C MET A 1 18.84 -1.94 -6.79
N THR A 2 18.72 -2.33 -5.52
CA THR A 2 17.75 -3.35 -5.08
C THR A 2 16.36 -2.73 -5.12
N ARG A 3 15.48 -3.27 -5.97
CA ARG A 3 14.09 -2.82 -6.09
C ARG A 3 13.28 -3.50 -5.00
N LEU A 4 13.07 -2.82 -3.89
CA LEU A 4 12.34 -3.33 -2.74
C LEU A 4 10.85 -3.01 -2.89
N LEU A 5 10.00 -3.96 -2.53
CA LEU A 5 8.58 -3.80 -2.28
C LEU A 5 8.35 -4.02 -0.78
N TYR A 6 7.50 -3.21 -0.18
CA TYR A 6 7.09 -3.35 1.20
C TYR A 6 5.62 -3.79 1.25
N LEU A 7 5.34 -4.85 2.00
CA LEU A 7 4.00 -5.38 2.26
C LEU A 7 3.75 -5.42 3.77
N ALA A 8 2.71 -4.77 4.23
CA ALA A 8 2.23 -4.90 5.60
C ALA A 8 0.94 -5.72 5.62
N THR A 9 0.93 -6.78 6.40
CA THR A 9 -0.18 -7.66 6.80
C THR A 9 -1.13 -8.13 5.69
N ALA A 10 -0.92 -9.36 5.24
CA ALA A 10 -1.87 -10.16 4.48
C ALA A 10 -2.01 -11.55 5.12
N SER A 11 -3.10 -12.26 4.86
CA SER A 11 -3.18 -13.68 5.22
C SER A 11 -2.16 -14.47 4.38
N ARG A 12 -1.78 -15.68 4.86
CA ARG A 12 -0.76 -16.50 4.21
C ARG A 12 -1.03 -16.74 2.72
N ASP A 13 -2.25 -17.08 2.37
CA ASP A 13 -2.63 -17.37 0.98
C ASP A 13 -2.71 -16.09 0.13
N GLU A 14 -3.24 -15.00 0.70
CA GLU A 14 -3.29 -13.71 0.02
C GLU A 14 -1.90 -13.16 -0.26
N GLU A 15 -0.92 -13.37 0.63
CA GLU A 15 0.44 -12.91 0.43
C GLU A 15 1.09 -13.56 -0.79
N GLU A 16 0.94 -14.87 -0.99
CA GLU A 16 1.51 -15.59 -2.14
C GLU A 16 0.96 -15.02 -3.46
N TYR A 17 -0.32 -14.68 -3.51
CA TYR A 17 -0.95 -14.06 -4.70
C TYR A 17 -0.42 -12.66 -4.97
N ILE A 18 -0.26 -11.88 -3.92
CA ILE A 18 0.27 -10.52 -4.02
C ILE A 18 1.72 -10.55 -4.50
N VAL A 19 2.53 -11.47 -3.96
CA VAL A 19 3.93 -11.66 -4.37
C VAL A 19 4.00 -12.00 -5.85
N ASP A 20 3.18 -12.94 -6.34
CA ASP A 20 3.16 -13.32 -7.75
C ASP A 20 2.69 -12.19 -8.66
N ALA A 21 1.63 -11.48 -8.28
CA ALA A 21 1.12 -10.36 -9.05
C ALA A 21 2.09 -9.16 -9.11
N LEU A 22 2.87 -8.93 -8.05
CA LEU A 22 3.84 -7.84 -7.96
C LEU A 22 5.25 -8.21 -8.42
N ARG A 23 5.50 -9.48 -8.77
CA ARG A 23 6.81 -9.96 -9.27
C ARG A 23 7.43 -9.08 -10.37
N PRO A 24 6.69 -8.51 -11.33
CA PRO A 24 7.25 -7.62 -12.35
C PRO A 24 7.86 -6.33 -11.77
N VAL A 25 7.45 -5.91 -10.58
CA VAL A 25 7.97 -4.70 -9.93
C VAL A 25 9.34 -4.98 -9.29
N GLY A 26 9.51 -6.15 -8.70
CA GLY A 26 10.77 -6.56 -8.05
C GLY A 26 10.55 -7.53 -6.89
N PRO A 27 11.62 -7.87 -6.14
CA PRO A 27 11.49 -8.70 -4.96
C PRO A 27 10.66 -7.99 -3.87
N LEU A 28 9.76 -8.75 -3.25
CA LEU A 28 8.93 -8.26 -2.16
C LEU A 28 9.63 -8.48 -0.82
N VAL A 29 9.58 -7.45 0.03
CA VAL A 29 10.05 -7.53 1.42
C VAL A 29 8.89 -7.12 2.32
N ALA A 30 8.61 -7.93 3.33
CA ALA A 30 7.61 -7.64 4.34
C ALA A 30 8.27 -7.51 5.72
N VAL A 31 7.71 -6.67 6.56
CA VAL A 31 8.05 -6.66 7.98
C VAL A 31 7.25 -7.77 8.66
N GLY A 32 7.94 -8.65 9.35
CA GLY A 32 7.35 -9.81 10.01
C GLY A 32 7.60 -9.82 11.51
N THR A 33 6.85 -10.66 12.20
CA THR A 33 7.04 -10.94 13.63
C THR A 33 7.91 -12.18 13.81
N PRO A 34 8.92 -12.17 14.71
CA PRO A 34 9.71 -13.35 14.98
C PRO A 34 8.84 -14.55 15.35
N GLY A 35 9.06 -15.69 14.70
CA GLY A 35 8.31 -16.93 14.95
C GLY A 35 7.01 -17.07 14.17
N GLU A 36 6.65 -16.13 13.29
CA GLU A 36 5.50 -16.29 12.41
C GLU A 36 5.65 -17.48 11.45
N ILE A 37 4.52 -18.09 11.08
CA ILE A 37 4.50 -19.15 10.07
C ILE A 37 4.53 -18.50 8.69
N LEU A 38 5.65 -18.69 7.99
CA LEU A 38 5.83 -18.13 6.64
C LEU A 38 5.03 -18.89 5.59
N PRO A 39 4.49 -18.19 4.56
CA PRO A 39 3.97 -18.83 3.37
C PRO A 39 5.11 -19.52 2.60
N PHE A 40 4.76 -20.52 1.77
CA PHE A 40 5.74 -21.29 0.99
C PHE A 40 6.49 -20.42 -0.04
N ALA A 41 5.79 -19.49 -0.67
CA ALA A 41 6.30 -18.57 -1.70
C ALA A 41 6.02 -17.11 -1.37
N GLY A 42 6.22 -16.71 -0.11
CA GLY A 42 5.95 -15.35 0.38
C GLY A 42 7.07 -14.34 0.14
N ALA A 43 6.88 -13.17 0.71
CA ALA A 43 7.86 -12.10 0.72
C ALA A 43 9.09 -12.47 1.60
N ALA A 44 10.24 -11.90 1.27
CA ALA A 44 11.39 -11.93 2.18
C ALA A 44 11.05 -11.18 3.48
N ARG A 45 11.41 -11.75 4.62
CA ARG A 45 11.09 -11.14 5.92
C ARG A 45 12.22 -10.29 6.45
N MET A 46 11.84 -9.12 6.94
CA MET A 46 12.67 -8.33 7.82
C MET A 46 12.03 -8.29 9.20
N TYR A 47 12.76 -8.78 10.19
CA TYR A 47 12.31 -8.75 11.58
C TYR A 47 12.85 -7.50 12.26
N LEU A 48 11.98 -6.78 12.92
CA LEU A 48 12.30 -5.56 13.65
C LEU A 48 12.11 -5.78 15.15
N PRO A 49 12.83 -5.04 16.02
CA PRO A 49 12.57 -5.05 17.45
C PRO A 49 11.12 -4.66 17.75
N GLU A 50 10.53 -5.29 18.75
CA GLU A 50 9.13 -5.05 19.15
C GLU A 50 8.92 -3.73 19.91
N GLU A 51 10.01 -3.06 20.34
CA GLU A 51 9.94 -1.79 21.05
C GLU A 51 9.39 -0.69 20.14
N GLU A 52 8.30 -0.07 20.58
CA GLU A 52 7.38 0.74 19.78
C GLU A 52 8.04 1.92 19.05
N GLU A 53 9.13 2.47 19.55
CA GLU A 53 9.82 3.60 18.90
C GLU A 53 11.00 3.16 18.00
N VAL A 54 11.53 1.96 18.19
CA VAL A 54 12.77 1.53 17.52
C VAL A 54 12.50 1.10 16.06
N TRP A 55 11.32 0.58 15.76
CA TRP A 55 10.99 0.12 14.41
C TRP A 55 10.61 1.24 13.42
N HIS A 56 10.20 2.42 13.88
CA HIS A 56 9.77 3.52 13.03
C HIS A 56 10.84 3.93 12.02
N GLN A 57 12.07 4.15 12.48
CA GLN A 57 13.15 4.61 11.61
C GLN A 57 13.57 3.57 10.55
N PRO A 58 13.76 2.27 10.87
CA PRO A 58 13.98 1.25 9.85
C PRO A 58 12.86 1.16 8.82
N VAL A 59 11.59 1.18 9.25
CA VAL A 59 10.43 1.13 8.34
C VAL A 59 10.35 2.36 7.45
N SER A 60 10.54 3.56 8.00
CA SER A 60 10.60 4.80 7.21
C SER A 60 11.65 4.73 6.10
N ARG A 61 12.85 4.21 6.40
CA ARG A 61 13.91 4.00 5.41
C ARG A 61 13.55 2.98 4.34
N LEU A 62 12.81 1.92 4.72
CA LEU A 62 12.31 0.94 3.74
C LEU A 62 11.31 1.58 2.80
N ILE A 63 10.32 2.29 3.35
CA ILE A 63 9.31 3.01 2.59
C ILE A 63 9.99 3.96 1.60
N GLU A 64 10.92 4.78 2.06
CA GLU A 64 11.64 5.74 1.22
C GLU A 64 12.39 5.07 0.06
N ARG A 65 12.99 3.91 0.29
CA ARG A 65 13.82 3.19 -0.69
C ARG A 65 13.03 2.23 -1.60
N ALA A 66 11.83 1.85 -1.20
CA ALA A 66 11.00 0.92 -1.96
C ALA A 66 10.61 1.52 -3.32
N ARG A 67 10.64 0.71 -4.37
CA ARG A 67 10.13 1.08 -5.70
C ARG A 67 8.62 1.29 -5.66
N LEU A 68 7.92 0.41 -4.96
CA LEU A 68 6.49 0.46 -4.68
C LEU A 68 6.28 0.03 -3.23
N VAL A 69 5.46 0.75 -2.52
CA VAL A 69 4.99 0.38 -1.18
C VAL A 69 3.55 -0.07 -1.28
N THR A 70 3.27 -1.25 -0.74
CA THR A 70 1.93 -1.80 -0.68
C THR A 70 1.53 -1.96 0.79
N LEU A 71 0.45 -1.31 1.19
CA LEU A 71 -0.06 -1.35 2.56
C LEU A 71 -1.47 -1.91 2.59
N THR A 72 -1.71 -2.87 3.46
CA THR A 72 -3.08 -3.32 3.78
C THR A 72 -3.69 -2.37 4.80
N LEU A 73 -4.85 -1.80 4.49
CA LEU A 73 -5.52 -0.89 5.41
C LEU A 73 -6.00 -1.62 6.66
N GLY A 74 -5.72 -1.03 7.81
CA GLY A 74 -6.11 -1.52 9.12
C GLY A 74 -6.20 -0.39 10.14
N SER A 75 -6.84 -0.65 11.27
CA SER A 75 -7.10 0.35 12.32
C SER A 75 -6.04 0.35 13.44
N SER A 76 -5.04 -0.55 13.38
CA SER A 76 -3.96 -0.61 14.37
C SER A 76 -3.10 0.66 14.36
N ALA A 77 -2.47 0.98 15.49
CA ALA A 77 -1.59 2.15 15.59
C ALA A 77 -0.42 2.06 14.60
N GLY A 78 0.20 0.88 14.47
CA GLY A 78 1.31 0.65 13.54
C GLY A 78 0.91 0.88 12.09
N THR A 79 -0.18 0.25 11.63
CA THR A 79 -0.68 0.42 10.26
C THR A 79 -1.05 1.88 9.95
N MET A 80 -1.65 2.57 10.92
CA MET A 80 -1.98 3.99 10.77
C MET A 80 -0.73 4.86 10.67
N TRP A 81 0.32 4.55 11.45
CA TRP A 81 1.59 5.23 11.35
C TRP A 81 2.25 4.99 9.99
N GLU A 82 2.32 3.72 9.53
CA GLU A 82 2.88 3.37 8.23
C GLU A 82 2.18 4.07 7.07
N LEU A 83 0.84 4.12 7.10
CA LEU A 83 0.04 4.82 6.10
C LEU A 83 0.36 6.32 6.07
N THR A 84 0.38 6.96 7.25
CA THR A 84 0.70 8.38 7.38
C THR A 84 2.11 8.66 6.88
N GLU A 85 3.08 7.82 7.26
CA GLU A 85 4.48 7.97 6.87
C GLU A 85 4.67 7.76 5.35
N ALA A 86 4.03 6.75 4.77
CA ALA A 86 4.07 6.51 3.33
C ALA A 86 3.50 7.69 2.53
N MET A 87 2.35 8.22 2.94
CA MET A 87 1.75 9.39 2.28
C MET A 87 2.59 10.67 2.49
N ARG A 88 3.34 10.76 3.58
CA ARG A 88 4.23 11.88 3.89
C ARG A 88 5.47 11.91 2.99
N ILE A 89 6.07 10.76 2.67
CA ILE A 89 7.39 10.70 2.03
C ILE A 89 7.39 10.21 0.58
N LEU A 90 6.38 9.44 0.16
CA LEU A 90 6.35 8.88 -1.18
C LEU A 90 5.73 9.83 -2.22
N PRO A 91 6.17 9.77 -3.47
CA PRO A 91 5.33 10.22 -4.57
C PRO A 91 4.14 9.26 -4.74
N PRO A 92 2.96 9.78 -5.16
CA PRO A 92 1.72 9.00 -5.17
C PRO A 92 1.80 7.70 -5.99
N GLN A 93 2.57 7.69 -7.08
CA GLN A 93 2.72 6.53 -7.96
C GLN A 93 3.45 5.34 -7.31
N ARG A 94 4.10 5.55 -6.18
CA ARG A 94 4.81 4.52 -5.43
C ARG A 94 4.03 3.99 -4.24
N LEU A 95 2.77 4.37 -4.09
CA LEU A 95 1.88 3.92 -3.02
C LEU A 95 0.67 3.18 -3.59
N LEU A 96 0.50 1.94 -3.14
CA LEU A 96 -0.67 1.10 -3.39
C LEU A 96 -1.29 0.71 -2.05
N LEU A 97 -2.57 0.97 -1.88
CA LEU A 97 -3.28 0.52 -0.68
C LEU A 97 -4.20 -0.64 -1.03
N MET A 98 -4.20 -1.65 -0.18
CA MET A 98 -5.10 -2.79 -0.26
C MET A 98 -6.16 -2.65 0.83
N VAL A 99 -7.41 -2.84 0.46
CA VAL A 99 -8.56 -2.81 1.38
C VAL A 99 -9.10 -4.22 1.45
N PRO A 100 -8.96 -4.92 2.59
CA PRO A 100 -9.53 -6.26 2.75
C PRO A 100 -11.04 -6.23 2.56
N GLY A 101 -11.60 -7.19 1.86
CA GLY A 101 -13.04 -7.26 1.58
C GLY A 101 -13.91 -7.42 2.82
N MET A 102 -13.32 -7.86 3.94
CA MET A 102 -13.99 -7.92 5.24
C MET A 102 -14.02 -6.59 5.98
N THR A 103 -13.34 -5.55 5.46
CA THR A 103 -13.35 -4.22 6.07
C THR A 103 -14.75 -3.61 5.96
N GLY A 104 -15.44 -3.50 7.08
CA GLY A 104 -16.75 -2.88 7.14
C GLY A 104 -16.69 -1.37 6.84
N ARG A 105 -17.83 -0.82 6.36
CA ARG A 105 -17.93 0.62 6.05
C ARG A 105 -17.51 1.51 7.22
N ALA A 106 -17.97 1.21 8.41
CA ALA A 106 -17.67 2.00 9.62
C ALA A 106 -16.17 1.98 9.95
N GLU A 107 -15.52 0.82 9.80
CA GLU A 107 -14.09 0.67 10.01
C GLU A 107 -13.29 1.45 8.97
N TYR A 108 -13.64 1.34 7.71
CA TYR A 108 -13.00 2.10 6.64
C TYR A 108 -13.12 3.62 6.85
N GLU A 109 -14.31 4.10 7.19
CA GLU A 109 -14.54 5.52 7.48
C GLU A 109 -13.74 6.00 8.71
N ALA A 110 -13.60 5.14 9.72
CA ALA A 110 -12.76 5.43 10.88
C ALA A 110 -11.26 5.53 10.49
N ILE A 111 -10.76 4.59 9.66
CA ILE A 111 -9.39 4.62 9.13
C ILE A 111 -9.18 5.92 8.34
N ARG A 112 -10.08 6.23 7.41
CA ARG A 112 -10.02 7.45 6.60
C ARG A 112 -9.94 8.71 7.46
N THR A 113 -10.85 8.84 8.43
CA THR A 113 -10.90 9.99 9.32
C THR A 113 -9.65 10.13 10.18
N LYS A 114 -9.13 9.02 10.72
CA LYS A 114 -7.89 9.01 11.50
C LYS A 114 -6.69 9.43 10.65
N ASN A 115 -6.58 8.88 9.43
CA ASN A 115 -5.50 9.22 8.52
C ASN A 115 -5.53 10.69 8.12
N GLU A 116 -6.69 11.23 7.73
CA GLU A 116 -6.82 12.65 7.40
C GLU A 116 -6.42 13.56 8.59
N ARG A 117 -6.81 13.18 9.79
CA ARG A 117 -6.44 13.94 11.00
C ARG A 117 -4.94 13.90 11.25
N ALA A 118 -4.31 12.72 11.11
CA ALA A 118 -2.87 12.56 11.29
C ALA A 118 -2.08 13.39 10.25
N LEU A 119 -2.47 13.33 8.99
CA LEU A 119 -1.83 14.10 7.91
C LEU A 119 -2.00 15.61 8.09
N LYS A 120 -3.18 16.07 8.52
CA LYS A 120 -3.43 17.50 8.83
C LYS A 120 -2.62 18.01 10.02
N ALA A 121 -2.32 17.13 10.98
CA ALA A 121 -1.52 17.46 12.15
C ALA A 121 -0.01 17.58 11.86
N LEU A 122 0.46 17.13 10.70
CA LEU A 122 1.87 17.25 10.31
C LEU A 122 2.27 18.73 10.22
N PRO A 123 3.43 19.11 10.78
CA PRO A 123 4.02 20.41 10.54
C PRO A 123 4.22 20.65 9.04
N GLU A 124 4.08 21.89 8.59
CA GLU A 124 4.19 22.22 7.17
C GLU A 124 5.51 21.75 6.56
N ALA A 125 6.62 21.91 7.27
CA ALA A 125 7.95 21.45 6.84
C ALA A 125 8.07 19.90 6.71
N ALA A 126 7.17 19.15 7.34
CA ALA A 126 7.14 17.68 7.26
C ALA A 126 6.14 17.15 6.23
N ARG A 127 5.37 18.02 5.58
CA ARG A 127 4.38 17.62 4.57
C ARG A 127 5.05 17.24 3.26
N ASN A 128 4.39 16.33 2.54
CA ASN A 128 4.87 15.91 1.24
C ASN A 128 4.78 17.07 0.22
N GLN A 129 5.89 17.38 -0.41
CA GLN A 129 5.98 18.47 -1.38
C GLN A 129 5.17 18.22 -2.66
N THR A 130 4.74 16.96 -2.90
CA THR A 130 3.90 16.60 -4.05
C THR A 130 2.41 16.81 -3.77
N TRP A 131 2.01 17.19 -2.54
CA TRP A 131 0.60 17.45 -2.23
C TRP A 131 0.14 18.75 -2.90
N LYS A 132 -0.97 18.64 -3.61
CA LYS A 132 -1.56 19.79 -4.31
C LYS A 132 -1.98 20.87 -3.31
N SER A 133 -1.48 22.08 -3.51
CA SER A 133 -1.74 23.24 -2.62
C SER A 133 -1.45 22.93 -1.15
N ASN A 134 -0.46 22.07 -0.86
CA ASN A 134 -0.09 21.65 0.49
C ASN A 134 -1.27 21.00 1.27
N THR A 135 -2.27 20.50 0.54
CA THR A 135 -3.46 19.83 1.12
C THR A 135 -3.23 18.33 1.20
N PRO A 136 -3.38 17.70 2.37
CA PRO A 136 -3.27 16.26 2.51
C PRO A 136 -4.29 15.54 1.62
N PRO A 137 -3.88 14.46 0.92
CA PRO A 137 -4.82 13.64 0.17
C PRO A 137 -5.77 12.90 1.10
N SER A 138 -6.96 12.62 0.64
CA SER A 138 -7.94 11.79 1.35
C SER A 138 -8.13 10.44 0.67
N LEU A 139 -8.50 9.43 1.44
CA LEU A 139 -8.91 8.14 0.89
C LEU A 139 -10.28 8.27 0.20
N PRO A 140 -10.52 7.54 -0.91
CA PRO A 140 -11.77 7.65 -1.65
C PRO A 140 -12.97 7.15 -0.85
N ASN A 141 -14.18 7.50 -1.30
CA ASN A 141 -15.40 6.87 -0.83
C ASN A 141 -15.64 5.60 -1.63
N PRO A 142 -15.39 4.41 -1.08
CA PRO A 142 -15.63 3.18 -1.80
C PRO A 142 -17.12 2.92 -1.97
N PRO A 143 -17.50 2.19 -3.02
CA PRO A 143 -18.88 1.85 -3.29
C PRO A 143 -19.39 0.73 -2.36
N PHE A 144 -19.51 1.01 -1.07
CA PHE A 144 -19.88 0.01 -0.04
C PHE A 144 -21.25 -0.65 -0.19
N LYS A 145 -22.15 -0.10 -1.01
CA LYS A 145 -23.49 -0.69 -1.18
C LYS A 145 -23.48 -2.12 -1.72
N GLU A 146 -22.38 -2.52 -2.34
CA GLU A 146 -22.23 -3.81 -3.02
C GLU A 146 -21.03 -4.61 -2.50
N TRP A 147 -20.37 -4.14 -1.44
CA TRP A 147 -19.18 -4.78 -0.92
C TRP A 147 -19.49 -5.63 0.31
N SER A 148 -19.71 -6.89 0.10
CA SER A 148 -19.94 -7.89 1.14
C SER A 148 -19.31 -9.22 0.76
N GLY A 149 -18.00 -9.25 0.56
CA GLY A 149 -17.33 -10.47 0.16
C GLY A 149 -15.82 -10.41 0.35
N PRO A 150 -15.12 -11.49 0.10
CA PRO A 150 -13.67 -11.59 0.25
C PRO A 150 -12.88 -10.89 -0.89
N GLU A 151 -13.51 -9.98 -1.60
CA GLU A 151 -12.87 -9.16 -2.62
C GLU A 151 -11.85 -8.20 -2.00
N ILE A 152 -10.71 -8.05 -2.64
CA ILE A 152 -9.70 -7.05 -2.27
C ILE A 152 -9.98 -5.77 -3.05
N GLY A 153 -10.05 -4.64 -2.35
CA GLY A 153 -10.03 -3.32 -2.98
C GLY A 153 -8.60 -2.83 -3.14
N LEU A 154 -8.31 -2.18 -4.25
CA LEU A 154 -7.04 -1.50 -4.51
C LEU A 154 -7.28 -0.01 -4.61
N ILE A 155 -6.47 0.78 -3.90
CA ILE A 155 -6.45 2.23 -4.05
C ILE A 155 -5.08 2.63 -4.57
N HIS A 156 -5.06 3.27 -5.72
CA HIS A 156 -3.89 3.91 -6.29
C HIS A 156 -4.16 5.41 -6.50
N PHE A 157 -3.10 6.19 -6.62
CA PHE A 157 -3.20 7.64 -6.71
C PHE A 157 -2.63 8.12 -8.03
N SER A 158 -3.31 9.11 -8.64
CA SER A 158 -2.76 9.85 -9.76
C SER A 158 -1.53 10.67 -9.33
N PRO A 159 -0.75 11.23 -10.28
CA PRO A 159 0.35 12.15 -9.94
C PRO A 159 -0.06 13.33 -9.05
N ASP A 160 -1.34 13.70 -9.07
CA ASP A 160 -1.93 14.79 -8.28
C ASP A 160 -2.58 14.33 -6.97
N TRP A 161 -2.31 13.10 -6.53
CA TRP A 161 -2.90 12.47 -5.34
C TRP A 161 -4.42 12.23 -5.42
N GLU A 162 -5.02 12.25 -6.61
CA GLU A 162 -6.43 11.87 -6.76
C GLU A 162 -6.56 10.35 -6.63
N PRO A 163 -7.31 9.86 -5.64
CA PRO A 163 -7.42 8.43 -5.39
C PRO A 163 -8.39 7.76 -6.35
N THR A 164 -8.03 6.58 -6.83
CA THR A 164 -8.92 5.70 -7.58
C THR A 164 -9.06 4.38 -6.85
N PHE A 165 -10.31 3.95 -6.63
CA PHE A 165 -10.63 2.67 -6.03
C PHE A 165 -10.98 1.65 -7.13
N THR A 166 -10.28 0.51 -7.13
CA THR A 166 -10.51 -0.59 -8.07
C THR A 166 -10.85 -1.86 -7.28
N ARG A 167 -11.94 -2.52 -7.61
CA ARG A 167 -12.27 -3.83 -7.05
C ARG A 167 -11.55 -4.92 -7.83
N THR A 168 -10.93 -5.85 -7.13
CA THR A 168 -10.51 -7.12 -7.71
C THR A 168 -11.65 -8.12 -7.56
N GLY A 169 -11.80 -9.04 -8.49
CA GLY A 169 -12.97 -9.93 -8.56
C GLY A 169 -13.26 -10.74 -7.30
N SER A 170 -14.47 -11.30 -7.22
CA SER A 170 -14.97 -12.01 -6.05
C SER A 170 -14.26 -13.34 -5.83
N SER A 171 -14.15 -13.77 -4.57
CA SER A 171 -13.52 -15.04 -4.14
C SER A 171 -14.24 -16.31 -4.60
N ASP A 172 -15.44 -16.19 -5.16
CA ASP A 172 -16.15 -17.31 -5.75
C ASP A 172 -15.56 -17.72 -7.10
N LEU A 173 -14.55 -16.99 -7.57
CA LEU A 173 -13.84 -17.32 -8.78
C LEU A 173 -12.74 -18.35 -8.51
N PRO A 174 -12.50 -19.31 -9.42
CA PRO A 174 -11.34 -20.19 -9.35
C PRO A 174 -10.04 -19.37 -9.23
N TRP A 175 -9.07 -19.91 -8.52
CA TRP A 175 -7.74 -19.36 -8.27
C TRP A 175 -7.11 -18.59 -9.45
N GLU A 176 -7.15 -19.17 -10.67
CA GLU A 176 -6.60 -18.54 -11.87
C GLU A 176 -7.28 -17.19 -12.21
N ASN A 177 -8.55 -17.06 -11.85
CA ASN A 177 -9.31 -15.83 -12.08
C ASN A 177 -8.97 -14.74 -11.04
N LEU A 178 -8.63 -15.12 -9.80
CA LEU A 178 -8.23 -14.14 -8.76
C LEU A 178 -6.91 -13.46 -9.13
N CYS A 179 -5.90 -14.25 -9.52
CA CYS A 179 -4.62 -13.69 -9.99
C CYS A 179 -4.81 -12.79 -11.21
N THR A 180 -5.61 -13.22 -12.20
CA THR A 180 -5.89 -12.42 -13.38
C THR A 180 -6.61 -11.12 -13.03
N SER A 181 -7.57 -11.15 -12.10
CA SER A 181 -8.29 -9.98 -11.62
C SER A 181 -7.38 -9.03 -10.85
N LEU A 182 -6.50 -9.57 -10.01
CA LEU A 182 -5.51 -8.78 -9.27
C LEU A 182 -4.53 -8.10 -10.22
N ILE A 183 -3.94 -8.83 -11.18
CA ILE A 183 -3.02 -8.28 -12.20
C ILE A 183 -3.72 -7.18 -13.01
N ARG A 184 -4.98 -7.39 -13.40
CA ARG A 184 -5.76 -6.39 -14.12
C ARG A 184 -6.00 -5.13 -13.26
N GLY A 185 -6.33 -5.31 -11.97
CA GLY A 185 -6.49 -4.21 -11.01
C GLY A 185 -5.20 -3.45 -10.74
N LEU A 186 -4.04 -4.11 -10.81
CA LEU A 186 -2.72 -3.52 -10.61
C LEU A 186 -2.17 -2.78 -11.85
N ARG A 187 -2.75 -3.01 -13.04
CA ARG A 187 -2.26 -2.42 -14.28
C ARG A 187 -2.10 -0.90 -14.21
N PRO A 188 -3.07 -0.11 -13.71
CA PRO A 188 -2.90 1.33 -13.58
C PRO A 188 -1.70 1.73 -12.71
N THR A 189 -1.46 0.98 -11.62
CA THR A 189 -0.29 1.18 -10.75
C THR A 189 1.01 0.94 -11.50
N PHE A 190 1.10 -0.13 -12.30
CA PHE A 190 2.29 -0.44 -13.08
C PHE A 190 2.55 0.61 -14.17
N ASP A 191 1.53 1.04 -14.87
CA ASP A 191 1.63 2.07 -15.92
C ASP A 191 2.10 3.41 -15.33
N GLN A 192 1.55 3.82 -14.19
CA GLN A 192 1.95 5.04 -13.49
C GLN A 192 3.37 4.96 -12.92
N LEU A 193 3.76 3.81 -12.37
CA LEU A 193 5.11 3.59 -11.85
C LEU A 193 6.15 3.65 -12.97
N ALA A 194 5.87 3.03 -14.12
CA ALA A 194 6.75 3.07 -15.29
C ALA A 194 6.92 4.51 -15.81
N ALA A 195 5.82 5.26 -15.93
CA ALA A 195 5.84 6.66 -16.37
C ALA A 195 6.61 7.57 -15.38
N HIS A 196 6.48 7.31 -14.08
CA HIS A 196 7.23 8.03 -13.05
C HIS A 196 8.74 7.76 -13.15
N GLU A 197 9.13 6.50 -13.32
CA GLU A 197 10.54 6.10 -13.45
C GLU A 197 11.19 6.67 -14.72
N GLU A 198 10.46 6.71 -15.82
CA GLU A 198 10.93 7.30 -17.07
C GLU A 198 11.20 8.80 -16.90
N LYS A 199 10.27 9.53 -16.31
CA LYS A 199 10.44 10.95 -15.97
C LYS A 199 11.69 11.19 -15.11
N THR A 200 11.87 10.39 -14.05
CA THR A 200 12.98 10.55 -13.11
C THR A 200 14.33 10.27 -13.77
N ARG A 201 14.38 9.33 -14.72
CA ARG A 201 15.59 9.00 -15.49
C ARG A 201 16.08 10.17 -16.33
N TRP A 202 15.20 10.91 -16.98
CA TRP A 202 15.54 12.07 -17.82
C TRP A 202 15.98 13.31 -17.04
N HIS A 203 15.67 13.40 -15.77
CA HIS A 203 16.08 14.53 -14.90
C HIS A 203 17.44 14.32 -14.24
N CYS A 204 18.01 13.12 -14.31
CA CYS A 204 19.33 12.77 -13.75
C CYS A 204 20.43 12.69 -14.82
N SER A 205 20.15 13.03 -16.07
CA SER A 205 21.10 13.10 -17.20
C SER A 205 21.39 14.54 -17.56
#